data_41bf409845ea113d59483153749dee87
#
_entry.id   41bf409845ea113d59483153749dee87
#
_cell.length_a   1.000
_cell.length_b   1.000
_cell.length_c   1.000
_cell.angle_alpha   90.00
_cell.angle_beta   90.00
_cell.angle_gamma   90.00
#
_symmetry.space_group_name_H-M   'P 1'
#
loop_
_entity.id
_entity.type
_entity.pdbx_description
1 polymer ?
#
loop_
_entity_poly.entity_id
_entity_poly.type
_entity_poly.pdbx_seq_one_letter_code
_entity_poly.pdbx_strand_id
1 'polypeptide(L)'
;MILIDFDRVDITNLHRQQYKATQLGMYKTEALVDNLREINPYIELEAHIARITDDNAVTLLQGSDIICEAFDDAECKAMLTNTVLSEMSDKYLVAASGMAGMGTVNSIRTRKITSRFYLSGDEASDVSDGIGLVAPRVALCAAHQAHTVLRIIAKQFEV
;
A
#
# COMPACT_ATOMS: atom_id res chain seq x y z
N MET A 1 10.05 8.55 -5.30
CA MET A 1 8.85 7.83 -4.81
C MET A 1 7.95 8.84 -4.11
N ILE A 2 6.63 8.79 -4.37
CA ILE A 2 5.64 9.67 -3.75
C ILE A 2 4.97 8.90 -2.61
N LEU A 3 4.83 9.53 -1.46
CA LEU A 3 4.16 9.01 -0.26
C LEU A 3 2.98 9.92 0.07
N ILE A 4 1.78 9.35 0.18
CA ILE A 4 0.55 10.11 0.46
C ILE A 4 -0.19 9.43 1.61
N ASP A 5 -0.30 10.11 2.73
CA ASP A 5 -1.04 9.66 3.92
C ASP A 5 -1.33 10.88 4.80
N PHE A 6 -2.48 10.95 5.42
CA PHE A 6 -2.87 12.07 6.31
C PHE A 6 -2.80 11.68 7.79
N ASP A 7 -2.63 10.40 8.09
CA ASP A 7 -2.63 9.87 9.45
C ASP A 7 -1.36 10.23 10.22
N ARG A 8 -1.49 10.10 11.55
CA ARG A 8 -0.36 10.13 12.46
C ARG A 8 0.00 8.74 12.94
N VAL A 9 1.26 8.57 13.30
CA VAL A 9 1.73 7.34 13.95
C VAL A 9 1.07 7.20 15.30
N ASP A 10 0.34 6.11 15.49
CA ASP A 10 -0.35 5.74 16.73
C ASP A 10 0.28 4.48 17.33
N ILE A 11 0.12 4.31 18.65
CA ILE A 11 0.65 3.15 19.36
C ILE A 11 0.10 1.83 18.80
N THR A 12 -1.13 1.85 18.29
CA THR A 12 -1.76 0.70 17.64
C THR A 12 -1.17 0.35 16.27
N ASN A 13 -0.31 1.19 15.73
CA ASN A 13 0.40 0.92 14.48
C ASN A 13 1.70 0.13 14.70
N LEU A 14 2.38 0.34 15.85
CA LEU A 14 3.74 -0.13 16.09
C LEU A 14 3.90 -1.66 16.02
N HIS A 15 2.85 -2.41 16.28
CA HIS A 15 2.93 -3.88 16.25
C HIS A 15 2.98 -4.46 14.82
N ARG A 16 2.68 -3.67 13.76
CA ARG A 16 2.61 -4.17 12.37
C ARG A 16 3.14 -3.23 11.30
N GLN A 17 3.40 -1.96 11.62
CA GLN A 17 3.92 -0.96 10.69
C GLN A 17 5.37 -0.59 11.04
N GLN A 18 6.10 -0.04 10.07
CA GLN A 18 7.54 0.21 10.19
C GLN A 18 7.85 1.57 10.84
N TYR A 19 7.24 1.83 11.99
CA TYR A 19 7.47 3.04 12.77
C TYR A 19 8.16 2.74 14.10
N LYS A 20 8.87 3.74 14.63
CA LYS A 20 9.56 3.69 15.92
C LYS A 20 8.69 4.31 17.01
N ALA A 21 8.83 3.86 18.26
CA ALA A 21 8.11 4.46 19.40
C ALA A 21 8.40 5.97 19.57
N THR A 22 9.58 6.41 19.16
CA THR A 22 9.98 7.83 19.16
C THR A 22 9.24 8.68 18.12
N GLN A 23 8.54 8.05 17.18
CA GLN A 23 7.80 8.71 16.10
C GLN A 23 6.30 8.85 16.41
N LEU A 24 5.83 8.44 17.60
CA LEU A 24 4.43 8.60 18.00
C LEU A 24 3.97 10.05 17.86
N GLY A 25 2.82 10.26 17.21
CA GLY A 25 2.24 11.57 16.93
C GLY A 25 2.78 12.29 15.69
N MET A 26 3.89 11.86 15.09
CA MET A 26 4.36 12.37 13.79
C MET A 26 3.39 11.99 12.68
N TYR A 27 3.33 12.76 11.61
CA TYR A 27 2.63 12.31 10.41
C TYR A 27 3.31 11.05 9.84
N LYS A 28 2.53 10.07 9.40
CA LYS A 28 3.05 8.80 8.88
C LYS A 28 4.00 9.01 7.71
N THR A 29 3.69 9.93 6.81
CA THR A 29 4.55 10.28 5.67
C THR A 29 5.89 10.83 6.11
N GLU A 30 5.92 11.76 7.08
CA GLU A 30 7.17 12.34 7.61
C GLU A 30 8.02 11.27 8.31
N ALA A 31 7.41 10.48 9.20
CA ALA A 31 8.09 9.40 9.91
C ALA A 31 8.67 8.35 8.94
N LEU A 32 7.96 8.04 7.85
CA LEU A 32 8.44 7.10 6.84
C LEU A 32 9.58 7.69 6.01
N VAL A 33 9.53 8.99 5.68
CA VAL A 33 10.64 9.70 5.00
C VAL A 33 11.92 9.58 5.82
N ASP A 34 11.84 9.84 7.13
CA ASP A 34 13.00 9.73 8.02
C ASP A 34 13.57 8.30 8.03
N ASN A 35 12.70 7.30 8.19
CA ASN A 35 13.11 5.90 8.20
C ASN A 35 13.76 5.47 6.88
N LEU A 36 13.19 5.88 5.75
CA LEU A 36 13.72 5.53 4.43
C LEU A 36 15.07 6.20 4.15
N ARG A 37 15.28 7.44 4.59
CA ARG A 37 16.56 8.14 4.46
C ARG A 37 17.67 7.52 5.32
N GLU A 38 17.33 6.96 6.48
CA GLU A 38 18.28 6.19 7.29
C GLU A 38 18.73 4.89 6.59
N ILE A 39 17.87 4.30 5.73
CA ILE A 39 18.17 3.06 4.98
C ILE A 39 18.92 3.39 3.68
N ASN A 40 18.45 4.40 2.95
CA ASN A 40 19.03 4.84 1.68
C ASN A 40 19.06 6.38 1.61
N PRO A 41 20.21 7.01 1.91
CA PRO A 41 20.32 8.47 1.93
C PRO A 41 20.17 9.13 0.54
N TYR A 42 20.22 8.36 -0.53
CA TYR A 42 20.12 8.86 -1.91
C TYR A 42 18.70 8.75 -2.48
N ILE A 43 17.74 8.25 -1.70
CA ILE A 43 16.38 8.07 -2.19
C ILE A 43 15.68 9.43 -2.38
N GLU A 44 15.09 9.62 -3.55
CA GLU A 44 14.25 10.77 -3.84
C GLU A 44 12.82 10.50 -3.37
N LEU A 45 12.37 11.29 -2.39
CA LEU A 45 11.06 11.16 -1.76
C LEU A 45 10.29 12.47 -1.84
N GLU A 46 9.03 12.37 -2.22
CA GLU A 46 8.02 13.41 -2.15
C GLU A 46 6.92 12.93 -1.19
N ALA A 47 6.58 13.74 -0.18
CA ALA A 47 5.61 13.37 0.84
C ALA A 47 4.47 14.39 0.89
N HIS A 48 3.23 13.88 0.83
CA HIS A 48 2.01 14.68 0.95
C HIS A 48 1.21 14.25 2.16
N ILE A 49 0.92 15.21 3.05
CA ILE A 49 -0.03 15.01 4.15
C ILE A 49 -1.41 15.35 3.58
N ALA A 50 -2.03 14.35 2.97
CA ALA A 50 -3.31 14.53 2.29
C ALA A 50 -4.16 13.26 2.35
N ARG A 51 -5.47 13.44 2.49
CA ARG A 51 -6.43 12.36 2.26
C ARG A 51 -6.74 12.28 0.77
N ILE A 52 -6.60 11.11 0.19
CA ILE A 52 -7.01 10.88 -1.20
C ILE A 52 -8.53 10.75 -1.24
N THR A 53 -9.13 11.44 -2.21
CA THR A 53 -10.56 11.45 -2.49
C THR A 53 -10.77 11.37 -4.01
N ASP A 54 -12.00 11.13 -4.46
CA ASP A 54 -12.35 11.16 -5.89
C ASP A 54 -11.91 12.45 -6.57
N ASP A 55 -12.07 13.61 -5.88
CA ASP A 55 -11.77 14.93 -6.44
C ASP A 55 -10.27 15.20 -6.64
N ASN A 56 -9.39 14.57 -5.86
CA ASN A 56 -7.96 14.89 -5.87
C ASN A 56 -7.05 13.74 -6.31
N ALA A 57 -7.56 12.51 -6.40
CA ALA A 57 -6.75 11.32 -6.69
C ALA A 57 -5.97 11.45 -8.00
N VAL A 58 -6.62 11.84 -9.09
CA VAL A 58 -5.96 12.02 -10.39
C VAL A 58 -4.83 13.04 -10.30
N THR A 59 -5.08 14.20 -9.68
CA THR A 59 -4.08 15.27 -9.55
C THR A 59 -2.87 14.83 -8.73
N LEU A 60 -3.10 14.12 -7.61
CA LEU A 60 -2.02 13.66 -6.72
C LEU A 60 -1.19 12.52 -7.33
N LEU A 61 -1.80 11.70 -8.18
CA LEU A 61 -1.19 10.47 -8.68
C LEU A 61 -0.66 10.57 -10.13
N GLN A 62 -1.01 11.64 -10.87
CA GLN A 62 -0.68 11.77 -12.29
C GLN A 62 0.81 11.64 -12.62
N GLY A 63 1.69 12.04 -11.68
CA GLY A 63 3.14 11.95 -11.83
C GLY A 63 3.74 10.55 -11.65
N SER A 64 2.93 9.53 -11.32
CA SER A 64 3.37 8.17 -11.03
C SER A 64 2.99 7.22 -12.16
N ASP A 65 3.87 6.31 -12.54
CA ASP A 65 3.58 5.22 -13.50
C ASP A 65 2.96 4.01 -12.82
N ILE A 66 3.27 3.82 -11.53
CA ILE A 66 2.80 2.69 -10.72
C ILE A 66 2.20 3.23 -9.43
N ILE A 67 0.97 2.85 -9.16
CA ILE A 67 0.22 3.22 -7.96
C ILE A 67 0.12 1.99 -7.07
N CYS A 68 0.64 2.08 -5.83
CA CYS A 68 0.53 1.04 -4.83
C CYS A 68 -0.52 1.44 -3.81
N GLU A 69 -1.64 0.76 -3.81
CA GLU A 69 -2.74 0.98 -2.88
C GLU A 69 -2.45 0.26 -1.56
N ALA A 70 -2.52 0.98 -0.43
CA ALA A 70 -2.24 0.48 0.90
C ALA A 70 -3.22 1.00 1.97
N PHE A 71 -4.44 1.33 1.60
CA PHE A 71 -5.49 1.72 2.54
C PHE A 71 -5.92 0.54 3.43
N ASP A 72 -6.45 0.85 4.60
CA ASP A 72 -7.10 -0.13 5.50
C ASP A 72 -8.63 -0.12 5.37
N ASP A 73 -9.22 0.96 4.85
CA ASP A 73 -10.66 1.12 4.65
C ASP A 73 -11.10 0.60 3.28
N ALA A 74 -12.14 -0.24 3.27
CA ALA A 74 -12.63 -0.89 2.05
C ALA A 74 -13.25 0.09 1.03
N GLU A 75 -13.90 1.15 1.49
CA GLU A 75 -14.49 2.16 0.61
C GLU A 75 -13.40 2.98 -0.06
N CYS A 76 -12.37 3.38 0.70
CA CYS A 76 -11.19 4.08 0.15
C CYS A 76 -10.44 3.20 -0.87
N LYS A 77 -10.29 1.89 -0.61
CA LYS A 77 -9.72 0.92 -1.58
C LYS A 77 -10.53 0.88 -2.87
N ALA A 78 -11.85 0.76 -2.75
CA ALA A 78 -12.75 0.71 -3.90
C ALA A 78 -12.72 2.02 -4.70
N MET A 79 -12.79 3.16 -4.01
CA MET A 79 -12.70 4.48 -4.61
C MET A 79 -11.43 4.62 -5.45
N LEU A 80 -10.25 4.41 -4.84
CA LEU A 80 -8.97 4.56 -5.55
C LEU A 80 -8.85 3.59 -6.73
N THR A 81 -9.25 2.32 -6.51
CA THR A 81 -9.23 1.30 -7.58
C THR A 81 -10.09 1.74 -8.76
N ASN A 82 -11.32 2.19 -8.51
CA ASN A 82 -12.23 2.64 -9.55
C ASN A 82 -11.66 3.87 -10.29
N THR A 83 -11.17 4.87 -9.56
CA THR A 83 -10.58 6.07 -10.16
C THR A 83 -9.39 5.73 -11.06
N VAL A 84 -8.47 4.88 -10.60
CA VAL A 84 -7.30 4.49 -11.40
C VAL A 84 -7.72 3.71 -12.65
N LEU A 85 -8.65 2.78 -12.53
CA LEU A 85 -9.11 1.97 -13.66
C LEU A 85 -9.90 2.77 -14.70
N SER A 86 -10.69 3.77 -14.27
CA SER A 86 -11.53 4.57 -15.17
C SER A 86 -10.81 5.77 -15.78
N GLU A 87 -9.99 6.48 -15.00
CA GLU A 87 -9.43 7.78 -15.38
C GLU A 87 -7.92 7.76 -15.65
N MET A 88 -7.22 6.71 -15.20
CA MET A 88 -5.76 6.58 -15.28
C MET A 88 -5.35 5.23 -15.89
N SER A 89 -6.04 4.81 -16.95
CA SER A 89 -5.89 3.46 -17.55
C SER A 89 -4.51 3.17 -18.13
N ASP A 90 -3.65 4.17 -18.28
CA ASP A 90 -2.24 4.06 -18.66
C ASP A 90 -1.32 3.67 -17.49
N LYS A 91 -1.79 3.81 -16.23
CA LYS A 91 -1.01 3.50 -15.02
C LYS A 91 -1.14 2.04 -14.60
N TYR A 92 -0.15 1.57 -13.85
CA TYR A 92 -0.25 0.28 -13.15
C TYR A 92 -0.83 0.48 -11.76
N LEU A 93 -1.73 -0.41 -11.36
CA LEU A 93 -2.28 -0.48 -10.01
C LEU A 93 -1.83 -1.79 -9.35
N VAL A 94 -1.25 -1.69 -8.16
CA VAL A 94 -0.91 -2.82 -7.30
C VAL A 94 -1.64 -2.63 -5.98
N ALA A 95 -2.70 -3.39 -5.76
CA ALA A 95 -3.56 -3.29 -4.58
C ALA A 95 -3.46 -4.54 -3.68
N ALA A 96 -4.04 -4.45 -2.49
CA ALA A 96 -4.10 -5.54 -1.53
C ALA A 96 -5.52 -5.78 -1.02
N SER A 97 -5.88 -7.08 -0.83
CA SER A 97 -7.15 -7.49 -0.25
C SER A 97 -7.01 -8.82 0.48
N GLY A 98 -7.43 -8.85 1.75
CA GLY A 98 -7.36 -10.05 2.59
C GLY A 98 -5.95 -10.35 3.10
N MET A 99 -5.65 -9.90 4.32
CA MET A 99 -4.40 -10.18 5.02
C MET A 99 -4.59 -10.28 6.55
N ALA A 100 -5.84 -10.28 7.00
CA ALA A 100 -6.17 -10.37 8.40
C ALA A 100 -6.05 -11.82 8.94
N GLY A 101 -6.11 -11.94 10.26
CA GLY A 101 -6.18 -13.24 10.95
C GLY A 101 -4.92 -14.07 10.92
N MET A 102 -5.08 -15.36 11.21
CA MET A 102 -4.01 -16.36 11.35
C MET A 102 -4.09 -17.47 10.30
N GLY A 103 -4.72 -17.20 9.16
CA GLY A 103 -4.79 -18.15 8.04
C GLY A 103 -3.40 -18.54 7.52
N THR A 104 -3.33 -19.61 6.75
CA THR A 104 -2.06 -20.08 6.19
C THR A 104 -1.37 -18.99 5.36
N VAL A 105 -0.06 -18.89 5.49
CA VAL A 105 0.74 -17.93 4.69
C VAL A 105 0.65 -18.22 3.19
N ASN A 106 0.46 -19.47 2.80
CA ASN A 106 0.34 -19.89 1.40
C ASN A 106 -0.97 -19.42 0.72
N SER A 107 -1.93 -18.88 1.49
CA SER A 107 -3.13 -18.25 0.92
C SER A 107 -2.85 -16.87 0.35
N ILE A 108 -1.83 -16.15 0.87
CA ILE A 108 -1.42 -14.85 0.33
C ILE A 108 -0.72 -15.08 -1.00
N ARG A 109 -1.27 -14.52 -2.04
CA ARG A 109 -0.73 -14.62 -3.40
C ARG A 109 -1.03 -13.34 -4.18
N THR A 110 -0.26 -13.10 -5.23
CA THR A 110 -0.55 -12.02 -6.19
C THR A 110 -1.27 -12.61 -7.40
N ARG A 111 -2.32 -11.95 -7.84
CA ARG A 111 -3.02 -12.24 -9.10
C ARG A 111 -2.96 -11.05 -10.03
N LYS A 112 -2.78 -11.30 -11.32
CA LYS A 112 -2.94 -10.32 -12.38
C LYS A 112 -4.42 -10.28 -12.78
N ILE A 113 -5.10 -9.21 -12.43
CA ILE A 113 -6.53 -9.03 -12.68
C ILE A 113 -6.80 -8.54 -14.11
N THR A 114 -6.01 -7.53 -14.53
CA THR A 114 -6.00 -7.00 -15.91
C THR A 114 -4.56 -6.86 -16.39
N SER A 115 -4.37 -6.31 -17.59
CA SER A 115 -3.03 -6.05 -18.11
C SER A 115 -2.19 -5.12 -17.22
N ARG A 116 -2.82 -4.28 -16.40
CA ARG A 116 -2.18 -3.28 -15.54
C ARG A 116 -2.66 -3.27 -14.09
N PHE A 117 -3.51 -4.20 -13.69
CA PHE A 117 -4.01 -4.31 -12.33
C PHE A 117 -3.59 -5.64 -11.70
N TYR A 118 -2.91 -5.56 -10.56
CA TYR A 118 -2.45 -6.68 -9.75
C TYR A 118 -3.03 -6.58 -8.34
N LEU A 119 -3.49 -7.70 -7.80
CA LEU A 119 -4.09 -7.79 -6.46
C LEU A 119 -3.32 -8.82 -5.63
N SER A 120 -2.85 -8.41 -4.45
CA SER A 120 -2.14 -9.26 -3.51
C SER A 120 -2.98 -9.50 -2.26
N GLY A 121 -3.00 -10.74 -1.76
CA GLY A 121 -3.77 -11.10 -0.57
C GLY A 121 -4.40 -12.49 -0.69
N ASP A 122 -5.25 -12.85 0.28
CA ASP A 122 -6.06 -14.06 0.23
C ASP A 122 -7.50 -13.80 -0.26
N GLU A 123 -7.88 -12.52 -0.41
CA GLU A 123 -9.17 -12.04 -0.91
C GLU A 123 -10.39 -12.53 -0.11
N ALA A 124 -10.17 -13.05 1.07
CA ALA A 124 -11.21 -13.67 1.90
C ALA A 124 -11.21 -13.18 3.34
N SER A 125 -10.03 -12.96 3.95
CA SER A 125 -9.94 -12.58 5.36
C SER A 125 -10.26 -11.10 5.57
N ASP A 126 -11.02 -10.82 6.65
CA ASP A 126 -11.41 -9.47 7.05
C ASP A 126 -10.99 -9.19 8.50
N VAL A 127 -10.78 -7.91 8.82
CA VAL A 127 -10.43 -7.47 10.18
C VAL A 127 -11.53 -7.76 11.19
N SER A 128 -12.78 -7.85 10.75
CA SER A 128 -13.95 -8.20 11.58
C SER A 128 -14.00 -9.68 11.98
N ASP A 129 -13.17 -10.55 11.37
CA ASP A 129 -13.09 -11.98 11.70
C ASP A 129 -12.48 -12.26 13.10
N GLY A 130 -12.14 -11.22 13.86
CA GLY A 130 -11.88 -11.26 15.30
C GLY A 130 -10.41 -11.11 15.70
N ILE A 131 -9.43 -11.64 14.95
CA ILE A 131 -7.99 -11.52 15.30
C ILE A 131 -7.41 -10.18 14.82
N GLY A 132 -7.97 -9.61 13.76
CA GLY A 132 -7.47 -8.40 13.14
C GLY A 132 -6.17 -8.59 12.37
N LEU A 133 -5.38 -7.52 12.23
CA LEU A 133 -4.13 -7.52 11.46
C LEU A 133 -2.94 -8.00 12.31
N VAL A 134 -2.22 -8.98 11.83
CA VAL A 134 -0.99 -9.50 12.45
C VAL A 134 0.23 -9.20 11.58
N ALA A 135 1.33 -8.74 12.21
CA ALA A 135 2.51 -8.27 11.50
C ALA A 135 3.05 -9.21 10.41
N PRO A 136 3.21 -10.53 10.64
CA PRO A 136 3.75 -11.42 9.61
C PRO A 136 2.91 -11.49 8.34
N ARG A 137 1.57 -11.51 8.47
CA ARG A 137 0.68 -11.58 7.30
C ARG A 137 0.64 -10.25 6.55
N VAL A 138 0.60 -9.12 7.28
CA VAL A 138 0.70 -7.78 6.69
C VAL A 138 2.01 -7.62 5.93
N ALA A 139 3.14 -8.00 6.56
CA ALA A 139 4.46 -7.92 5.94
C ALA A 139 4.57 -8.81 4.69
N LEU A 140 4.00 -10.02 4.73
CA LEU A 140 3.98 -10.92 3.57
C LEU A 140 3.19 -10.32 2.41
N CYS A 141 1.99 -9.79 2.68
CA CYS A 141 1.18 -9.15 1.65
C CYS A 141 1.89 -7.92 1.06
N ALA A 142 2.49 -7.08 1.91
CA ALA A 142 3.28 -5.93 1.48
C ALA A 142 4.51 -6.35 0.65
N ALA A 143 5.18 -7.46 1.00
CA ALA A 143 6.28 -8.02 0.21
C ALA A 143 5.82 -8.47 -1.18
N HIS A 144 4.63 -9.07 -1.29
CA HIS A 144 4.03 -9.43 -2.58
C HIS A 144 3.77 -8.17 -3.44
N GLN A 145 3.20 -7.11 -2.86
CA GLN A 145 3.00 -5.85 -3.56
C GLN A 145 4.34 -5.23 -4.01
N ALA A 146 5.30 -5.12 -3.09
CA ALA A 146 6.62 -4.54 -3.39
C ALA A 146 7.35 -5.32 -4.49
N HIS A 147 7.34 -6.65 -4.44
CA HIS A 147 7.94 -7.49 -5.47
C HIS A 147 7.23 -7.32 -6.82
N THR A 148 5.91 -7.19 -6.84
CA THR A 148 5.15 -6.90 -8.05
C THR A 148 5.54 -5.57 -8.67
N VAL A 149 5.69 -4.51 -7.85
CA VAL A 149 6.19 -3.21 -8.32
C VAL A 149 7.58 -3.34 -8.96
N LEU A 150 8.50 -4.05 -8.32
CA LEU A 150 9.84 -4.30 -8.88
C LEU A 150 9.79 -5.07 -10.20
N ARG A 151 8.92 -6.06 -10.34
CA ARG A 151 8.73 -6.81 -11.59
C ARG A 151 8.18 -5.93 -12.71
N ILE A 152 7.23 -5.05 -12.41
CA ILE A 152 6.70 -4.08 -13.37
C ILE A 152 7.83 -3.15 -13.86
N ILE A 153 8.64 -2.60 -12.94
CA ILE A 153 9.80 -1.77 -13.27
C ILE A 153 10.80 -2.53 -14.17
N ALA A 154 11.02 -3.81 -13.86
CA ALA A 154 11.88 -4.71 -14.65
C ALA A 154 11.22 -5.22 -15.94
N LYS A 155 10.00 -4.75 -16.29
CA LYS A 155 9.21 -5.20 -17.45
C LYS A 155 8.90 -6.71 -17.47
N GLN A 156 8.73 -7.30 -16.29
CA GLN A 156 8.34 -8.68 -16.09
C GLN A 156 6.89 -8.72 -15.60
N PHE A 157 5.93 -8.88 -16.50
CA PHE A 157 4.51 -8.67 -16.25
C PHE A 157 3.73 -9.94 -15.84
N GLU A 158 4.37 -11.08 -15.76
CA GLU A 158 3.77 -12.30 -15.22
C GLU A 158 3.82 -12.32 -13.70
N VAL A 159 2.95 -13.10 -13.04
CA VAL A 159 2.88 -13.26 -11.58
C VAL A 159 3.23 -14.66 -11.15
#